data_eab6e778e0b035a3d03ca8e2063332e0
#
_entry.id   eab6e778e0b035a3d03ca8e2063332e0
#
_cell.length_a   1.000
_cell.length_b   1.000
_cell.length_c   1.000
_cell.angle_alpha   90.00
_cell.angle_beta   90.00
_cell.angle_gamma   90.00
#
_symmetry.space_group_name_H-M   'P 1'
#
loop_
_entity.id
_entity.type
_entity.pdbx_description
1 polymer ?
#
loop_
_entity_poly.entity_id
_entity_poly.type
_entity_poly.pdbx_seq_one_letter_code
_entity_poly.pdbx_strand_id
1 'polypeptide(L)'
;MPRVIHTGQALVDATARVPGLPERGQNVMADGWGQQAGGAVNTLVAAARSGADCVHAGAIGTGPNGDLIRDALAADSIAWSAPALPGCDTALCVVLVERDGERTFVTMQGAERMLSVEGLAT
;
A
#
# COMPACT_ATOMS: atom_id res chain seq x y z
N MET A 1 -26.41 2.16 -3.00
CA MET A 1 -25.02 2.65 -2.88
C MET A 1 -24.13 1.86 -3.81
N PRO A 2 -23.28 2.50 -4.62
CA PRO A 2 -22.35 1.75 -5.43
C PRO A 2 -21.38 0.96 -4.55
N ARG A 3 -21.00 -0.19 -5.03
CA ARG A 3 -20.06 -1.09 -4.36
C ARG A 3 -18.79 -1.22 -5.20
N VAL A 4 -17.63 -1.00 -4.58
CA VAL A 4 -16.34 -1.13 -5.23
C VAL A 4 -15.57 -2.28 -4.57
N ILE A 5 -15.16 -3.25 -5.37
CA ILE A 5 -14.32 -4.36 -4.93
C ILE A 5 -13.00 -4.24 -5.68
N HIS A 6 -11.92 -4.12 -4.94
CA HIS A 6 -10.58 -3.97 -5.52
C HIS A 6 -9.77 -5.25 -5.31
N THR A 7 -9.26 -5.82 -6.39
CA THR A 7 -8.46 -7.05 -6.36
C THR A 7 -6.97 -6.82 -6.54
N GLY A 8 -6.57 -5.57 -6.67
CA GLY A 8 -5.18 -5.20 -6.86
C GLY A 8 -4.36 -5.25 -5.58
N GLN A 9 -3.15 -4.78 -5.67
CA GLN A 9 -2.18 -4.88 -4.59
C GLN A 9 -2.24 -3.66 -3.68
N ALA A 10 -2.41 -3.90 -2.37
CA ALA A 10 -2.20 -2.92 -1.33
C ALA A 10 -0.81 -3.14 -0.74
N LEU A 11 -0.01 -2.11 -0.67
CA LEU A 11 1.35 -2.18 -0.16
C LEU A 11 1.69 -0.91 0.60
N VAL A 12 2.83 -0.93 1.29
CA VAL A 12 3.29 0.23 2.04
C VAL A 12 4.28 1.03 1.19
N ASP A 13 4.05 2.34 1.10
CA ASP A 13 5.01 3.26 0.50
C ASP A 13 5.92 3.81 1.60
N ALA A 14 7.21 3.51 1.51
CA ALA A 14 8.26 4.10 2.33
C ALA A 14 8.88 5.23 1.53
N THR A 15 8.50 6.46 1.85
CA THR A 15 8.84 7.64 1.06
C THR A 15 9.95 8.43 1.73
N ALA A 16 11.00 8.73 0.99
CA ALA A 16 12.07 9.65 1.39
C ALA A 16 12.08 10.85 0.45
N ARG A 17 12.06 12.04 1.03
CA ARG A 17 12.22 13.29 0.27
C ARG A 17 13.70 13.64 0.20
N VAL A 18 14.19 13.80 -1.01
CA VAL A 18 15.62 13.99 -1.26
C VAL A 18 15.84 15.23 -2.14
N PRO A 19 16.98 15.92 -2.00
CA PRO A 19 17.31 17.05 -2.88
C PRO A 19 17.54 16.60 -4.32
N GLY A 20 17.98 15.36 -4.51
CA GLY A 20 18.20 14.74 -5.82
C GLY A 20 18.55 13.27 -5.56
N LEU A 21 18.50 12.44 -6.60
CA LEU A 21 18.89 11.04 -6.47
C LEU A 21 20.38 10.93 -6.16
N PRO A 22 20.80 9.99 -5.30
CA PRO A 22 22.20 9.71 -5.12
C PRO A 22 22.77 9.11 -6.40
N GLU A 23 23.99 9.48 -6.74
CA GLU A 23 24.72 8.78 -7.79
C GLU A 23 25.14 7.38 -7.32
N ARG A 24 25.40 6.51 -8.27
CA ARG A 24 25.79 5.14 -7.98
C ARG A 24 26.96 5.11 -6.98
N GLY A 25 26.76 4.38 -5.88
CA GLY A 25 27.75 4.23 -4.82
C GLY A 25 27.83 5.42 -3.87
N GLN A 26 27.00 6.45 -4.06
CA GLN A 26 26.99 7.63 -3.22
C GLN A 26 25.83 7.61 -2.22
N ASN A 27 25.82 8.58 -1.34
CA ASN A 27 24.79 8.78 -0.33
C ASN A 27 24.14 10.13 -0.51
N VAL A 28 22.84 10.22 -0.18
CA VAL A 28 22.13 11.48 -0.04
C VAL A 28 21.36 11.47 1.28
N MET A 29 21.34 12.60 1.95
CA MET A 29 20.56 12.76 3.19
C MET A 29 19.13 13.17 2.84
N ALA A 30 18.17 12.44 3.39
CA ALA A 30 16.76 12.78 3.18
C ALA A 30 16.36 14.01 3.98
N ASP A 31 15.54 14.87 3.38
CA ASP A 31 14.95 16.03 4.04
C ASP A 31 13.73 15.63 4.90
N GLY A 32 13.15 14.48 4.64
CA GLY A 32 12.01 13.94 5.36
C GLY A 32 11.70 12.53 4.89
N TRP A 33 10.95 11.79 5.70
CA TRP A 33 10.57 10.43 5.33
C TRP A 33 9.29 10.03 6.06
N GLY A 34 8.65 8.98 5.56
CA GLY A 34 7.46 8.43 6.20
C GLY A 34 7.00 7.16 5.51
N GLN A 35 6.05 6.49 6.14
CA GLN A 35 5.41 5.32 5.59
C GLN A 35 3.90 5.53 5.55
N GLN A 36 3.27 5.11 4.47
CA GLN A 36 1.82 5.18 4.31
C GLN A 36 1.33 4.02 3.47
N ALA A 37 0.05 3.70 3.63
CA ALA A 37 -0.60 2.71 2.79
C ALA A 37 -0.74 3.26 1.36
N GLY A 38 -0.45 2.41 0.38
CA GLY A 38 -0.49 2.79 -1.03
C GLY A 38 -1.15 1.74 -1.92
N GLY A 39 -1.01 1.91 -3.21
CA GLY A 39 -1.63 1.02 -4.20
C GLY A 39 -3.15 1.03 -4.11
N ALA A 40 -3.74 -0.14 -3.98
CA ALA A 40 -5.20 -0.32 -3.90
C ALA A 40 -5.85 0.55 -2.82
N VAL A 41 -5.16 0.84 -1.72
CA VAL A 41 -5.70 1.64 -0.62
C VAL A 41 -6.06 3.05 -1.11
N ASN A 42 -5.22 3.67 -1.94
CA ASN A 42 -5.52 5.01 -2.46
C ASN A 42 -6.82 5.03 -3.27
N THR A 43 -7.03 4.04 -4.12
CA THR A 43 -8.26 3.91 -4.91
C THR A 43 -9.48 3.70 -4.02
N LEU A 44 -9.37 2.80 -3.04
CA LEU A 44 -10.47 2.47 -2.15
C LEU A 44 -10.84 3.62 -1.22
N VAL A 45 -9.85 4.33 -0.69
CA VAL A 45 -10.10 5.51 0.15
C VAL A 45 -10.81 6.60 -0.62
N ALA A 46 -10.38 6.87 -1.85
CA ALA A 46 -11.04 7.86 -2.71
C ALA A 46 -12.49 7.46 -3.00
N ALA A 47 -12.72 6.18 -3.33
CA ALA A 47 -14.06 5.67 -3.59
C ALA A 47 -14.95 5.74 -2.33
N ALA A 48 -14.43 5.33 -1.18
CA ALA A 48 -15.17 5.36 0.08
C ALA A 48 -15.57 6.78 0.48
N ARG A 49 -14.65 7.71 0.34
CA ARG A 49 -14.92 9.14 0.64
C ARG A 49 -15.88 9.78 -0.36
N SER A 50 -16.06 9.16 -1.51
CA SER A 50 -17.04 9.57 -2.52
C SER A 50 -18.39 8.88 -2.35
N GLY A 51 -18.58 8.08 -1.31
CA GLY A 51 -19.85 7.47 -0.95
C GLY A 51 -20.03 6.02 -1.37
N ALA A 52 -19.00 5.37 -1.91
CA ALA A 52 -19.08 3.95 -2.27
C ALA A 52 -18.89 3.05 -1.05
N ASP A 53 -19.50 1.86 -1.12
CA ASP A 53 -19.25 0.78 -0.20
C ASP A 53 -18.08 -0.06 -0.74
N CYS A 54 -16.96 -0.09 -0.04
CA CYS A 54 -15.71 -0.58 -0.57
C CYS A 54 -15.21 -1.84 0.15
N VAL A 55 -14.67 -2.78 -0.61
CA VAL A 55 -14.03 -3.99 -0.11
C VAL A 55 -12.69 -4.19 -0.81
N HIS A 56 -11.66 -4.44 -0.02
CA HIS A 56 -10.37 -4.89 -0.54
C HIS A 56 -10.36 -6.42 -0.55
N ALA A 57 -10.25 -7.00 -1.74
CA ALA A 57 -10.26 -8.47 -1.92
C ALA A 57 -8.86 -9.05 -2.11
N GLY A 58 -7.84 -8.21 -2.26
CA GLY A 58 -6.47 -8.66 -2.37
C GLY A 58 -5.89 -9.14 -1.05
N ALA A 59 -4.80 -9.89 -1.11
CA ALA A 59 -4.15 -10.43 0.08
C ALA A 59 -3.47 -9.35 0.90
N ILE A 60 -3.56 -9.48 2.22
CA ILE A 60 -2.81 -8.65 3.17
C ILE A 60 -2.02 -9.59 4.06
N GLY A 61 -0.74 -9.29 4.25
CA GLY A 61 0.13 -10.13 5.04
C GLY A 61 -0.02 -9.95 6.54
N THR A 62 0.78 -10.70 7.27
CA THR A 62 0.90 -10.59 8.73
C THR A 62 2.25 -9.96 9.07
N GLY A 63 2.22 -8.88 9.85
CA GLY A 63 3.38 -8.13 10.26
C GLY A 63 3.09 -6.62 10.27
N PRO A 64 4.10 -5.79 10.53
CA PRO A 64 3.91 -4.34 10.64
C PRO A 64 3.30 -3.69 9.39
N ASN A 65 3.70 -4.15 8.20
CA ASN A 65 3.18 -3.59 6.95
C ASN A 65 1.72 -3.97 6.74
N GLY A 66 1.37 -5.25 6.95
CA GLY A 66 -0.02 -5.69 6.89
C GLY A 66 -0.90 -4.95 7.88
N ASP A 67 -0.40 -4.73 9.09
CA ASP A 67 -1.13 -3.99 10.12
C ASP A 67 -1.37 -2.54 9.69
N LEU A 68 -0.38 -1.90 9.10
CA LEU A 68 -0.51 -0.54 8.58
C LEU A 68 -1.60 -0.46 7.51
N ILE A 69 -1.66 -1.44 6.61
CA ILE A 69 -2.70 -1.51 5.58
C ILE A 69 -4.08 -1.67 6.21
N ARG A 70 -4.23 -2.60 7.16
CA ARG A 70 -5.52 -2.82 7.84
C ARG A 70 -5.99 -1.60 8.59
N ASP A 71 -5.09 -0.91 9.29
CA ASP A 71 -5.42 0.32 10.01
C ASP A 71 -5.89 1.41 9.05
N ALA A 72 -5.23 1.56 7.90
CA ALA A 72 -5.62 2.54 6.91
C ALA A 72 -7.00 2.25 6.30
N LEU A 73 -7.29 0.98 6.01
CA LEU A 73 -8.61 0.58 5.51
C LEU A 73 -9.69 0.81 6.56
N ALA A 74 -9.43 0.41 7.81
CA ALA A 74 -10.39 0.58 8.90
C ALA A 74 -10.71 2.04 9.18
N ALA A 75 -9.76 2.94 9.01
CA ALA A 75 -9.96 4.37 9.23
C ALA A 75 -11.03 4.96 8.29
N ASP A 76 -11.22 4.40 7.11
CA ASP A 76 -12.26 4.80 6.16
C ASP A 76 -13.40 3.77 6.05
N SER A 77 -13.53 2.90 7.04
CA SER A 77 -14.59 1.87 7.11
C SER A 77 -14.60 0.92 5.90
N ILE A 78 -13.44 0.64 5.36
CA ILE A 78 -13.29 -0.27 4.24
C ILE A 78 -13.02 -1.69 4.76
N ALA A 79 -13.84 -2.64 4.34
CA ALA A 79 -13.67 -4.04 4.69
C ALA A 79 -12.59 -4.70 3.85
N TRP A 80 -12.04 -5.79 4.35
CA TRP A 80 -11.18 -6.68 3.55
C TRP A 80 -11.66 -8.12 3.73
N SER A 81 -11.65 -8.87 2.61
CA SER A 81 -12.28 -10.20 2.56
C SER A 81 -11.30 -11.35 2.65
N ALA A 82 -10.04 -11.13 2.27
CA ALA A 82 -9.05 -12.20 2.34
C ALA A 82 -8.58 -12.41 3.79
N PRO A 83 -8.40 -13.68 4.22
CA PRO A 83 -7.78 -13.94 5.50
C PRO A 83 -6.32 -13.46 5.51
N ALA A 84 -5.82 -13.08 6.68
CA ALA A 84 -4.44 -12.69 6.82
C ALA A 84 -3.51 -13.84 6.42
N LEU A 85 -2.50 -13.55 5.62
CA LEU A 85 -1.56 -14.57 5.15
C LEU A 85 -0.52 -14.84 6.23
N PRO A 86 -0.50 -16.02 6.86
CA PRO A 86 0.40 -16.29 7.98
C PRO A 86 1.86 -16.37 7.51
N GLY A 87 2.76 -15.87 8.33
CA GLY A 87 4.21 -16.00 8.11
C GLY A 87 4.77 -15.18 6.97
N CYS A 88 3.99 -14.31 6.36
CA CYS A 88 4.42 -13.48 5.25
C CYS A 88 3.82 -12.09 5.35
N ASP A 89 4.64 -11.07 5.45
CA ASP A 89 4.16 -9.69 5.50
C ASP A 89 3.91 -9.12 4.10
N THR A 90 3.11 -8.07 4.05
CA THR A 90 2.97 -7.21 2.88
C THR A 90 4.29 -6.50 2.62
N ALA A 91 4.66 -6.39 1.36
CA ALA A 91 5.90 -5.72 0.99
C ALA A 91 5.75 -4.20 1.02
N LEU A 92 6.89 -3.55 0.87
CA LEU A 92 6.93 -2.10 0.76
C LEU A 92 7.55 -1.67 -0.56
N CYS A 93 7.23 -0.46 -0.95
CA CYS A 93 7.86 0.22 -2.07
C CYS A 93 8.68 1.38 -1.51
N VAL A 94 9.95 1.43 -1.83
CA VAL A 94 10.78 2.60 -1.52
C VAL A 94 10.55 3.66 -2.58
N VAL A 95 10.16 4.85 -2.15
CA VAL A 95 9.86 5.97 -3.05
C VAL A 95 10.81 7.11 -2.73
N LEU A 96 11.60 7.53 -3.71
CA LEU A 96 12.44 8.72 -3.63
C LEU A 96 11.73 9.86 -4.35
N VAL A 97 11.43 10.93 -3.62
CA VAL A 97 10.75 12.10 -4.14
C VAL A 97 11.75 13.26 -4.19
N GLU A 98 12.08 13.69 -5.39
CA GLU A 98 12.97 14.83 -5.61
C GLU A 98 12.21 16.15 -5.42
N ARG A 99 12.95 17.26 -5.26
CA ARG A 99 12.36 18.58 -5.00
C ARG A 99 11.43 19.07 -6.11
N ASP A 100 11.65 18.63 -7.34
CA ASP A 100 10.78 18.94 -8.48
C ASP A 100 9.53 18.07 -8.56
N GLY A 101 9.37 17.12 -7.62
CA GLY A 101 8.26 16.18 -7.58
C GLY A 101 8.49 14.89 -8.35
N GLU A 102 9.62 14.73 -9.02
CA GLU A 102 9.95 13.48 -9.69
C GLU A 102 10.08 12.34 -8.70
N ARG A 103 9.48 11.19 -9.02
CA ARG A 103 9.44 10.03 -8.14
C ARG A 103 10.14 8.84 -8.78
N THR A 104 10.97 8.21 -8.00
CA THR A 104 11.69 6.99 -8.40
C THR A 104 11.38 5.90 -7.39
N PHE A 105 11.10 4.69 -7.87
CA PHE A 105 10.57 3.60 -7.05
C PHE A 105 11.51 2.40 -7.05
N VAL A 106 11.61 1.75 -5.89
CA VAL A 106 12.14 0.39 -5.78
C VAL A 106 11.05 -0.43 -5.08
N THR A 107 10.40 -1.32 -5.83
CA THR A 107 9.26 -2.09 -5.34
C THR A 107 9.69 -3.49 -4.95
N MET A 108 9.39 -3.87 -3.72
CA MET A 108 9.53 -5.24 -3.24
C MET A 108 8.22 -5.99 -3.40
N GLN A 109 8.27 -7.30 -3.29
CA GLN A 109 7.10 -8.16 -3.44
C GLN A 109 6.93 -9.04 -2.21
N GLY A 110 5.70 -9.18 -1.74
CA GLY A 110 5.36 -9.96 -0.57
C GLY A 110 3.95 -10.53 -0.68
N ALA A 111 3.24 -10.56 0.45
CA ALA A 111 1.93 -11.18 0.56
C ALA A 111 0.88 -10.59 -0.40
N GLU A 112 1.00 -9.33 -0.81
CA GLU A 112 0.04 -8.67 -1.69
C GLU A 112 -0.09 -9.35 -3.06
N ARG A 113 0.86 -10.19 -3.43
CA ARG A 113 0.82 -10.93 -4.71
C ARG A 113 -0.04 -12.18 -4.66
N MET A 114 -0.47 -12.60 -3.49
CA MET A 114 -1.10 -13.91 -3.27
C MET A 114 -2.62 -13.76 -3.17
N LEU A 115 -3.29 -13.64 -4.33
CA LEU A 115 -4.74 -13.68 -4.36
C LEU A 115 -5.24 -15.08 -3.96
N SER A 116 -6.35 -15.11 -3.24
CA SER A 116 -7.00 -16.36 -2.84
C SER A 116 -8.43 -16.40 -3.33
N VAL A 117 -8.94 -17.60 -3.56
CA VAL A 117 -10.37 -17.81 -3.89
C VAL A 117 -11.24 -17.29 -2.75
N GLU A 118 -10.83 -17.49 -1.51
CA GLU A 118 -11.54 -17.02 -0.32
C GLU A 118 -11.66 -15.49 -0.29
N GLY A 119 -10.58 -14.78 -0.62
CA GLY A 119 -10.59 -13.31 -0.71
C GLY A 119 -11.51 -12.80 -1.80
N LEU A 120 -11.60 -13.52 -2.91
CA LEU A 120 -12.45 -13.11 -4.04
C LEU A 120 -13.92 -13.44 -3.84
N ALA A 121 -14.26 -14.25 -2.84
CA ALA A 121 -15.64 -14.66 -2.56
C ALA A 121 -16.38 -13.59 -1.71
N THR A 122 -16.48 -12.39 -2.22
CA THR A 122 -17.09 -11.27 -1.50
C THR A 122 -18.53 -10.99 -1.87
#